data_d4940e4ef3eef6bab6ce89f7ef66eef1
#
_entry.id   d4940e4ef3eef6bab6ce89f7ef66eef1
#
_cell.length_a   1.000
_cell.length_b   1.000
_cell.length_c   1.000
_cell.angle_alpha   90.00
_cell.angle_beta   90.00
_cell.angle_gamma   90.00
#
_symmetry.space_group_name_H-M   'P 1'
#
loop_
_entity.id
_entity.type
_entity.pdbx_description
1 polymer ?
#
loop_
_entity_poly.entity_id
_entity_poly.type
_entity_poly.pdbx_seq_one_letter_code
_entity_poly.pdbx_strand_id
1 'polypeptide(L)'
;MKNLALHWKILIGMALGVGFGLIMANFEFGKGFISDWIKPFGTIFINSLKLIAIPLILASLIKGISDLKDITKLSRMGGATIAIYMITTLIAVSIGLIVVNVIKPGNSISDETRIELINAYESDADQKRAVAEDTKNSGPLQTLIDVVPSNIVSAASDNKNMLQVIFFSILFGIAMILIPEKKSRPIKDFFDSFNDVILKIIDLIMLFAPYGVFALLATLIVEAPKWDLLKSLLLYSLTLVLGLAILIVLYIAIVKIFTGKSPNFFLKGILPAQLVAFSTSSSAATLPVTMD
;
A
#
# COMPACT_ATOMS: atom_id res chain seq x y z
N MET A 1 21.55 10.81 -15.68
CA MET A 1 20.36 10.33 -14.94
C MET A 1 19.56 11.43 -14.21
N LYS A 2 19.96 12.70 -14.26
CA LYS A 2 19.27 13.80 -13.53
C LYS A 2 17.82 14.08 -14.00
N ASN A 3 17.45 13.74 -15.22
CA ASN A 3 16.16 14.12 -15.84
C ASN A 3 15.15 12.97 -15.99
N LEU A 4 15.43 11.77 -15.45
CA LEU A 4 14.48 10.66 -15.52
C LEU A 4 13.45 10.76 -14.39
N ALA A 5 12.18 10.54 -14.71
CA ALA A 5 11.12 10.43 -13.72
C ALA A 5 11.40 9.27 -12.75
N LEU A 6 10.91 9.37 -11.50
CA LEU A 6 11.21 8.43 -10.43
C LEU A 6 10.89 6.98 -10.79
N HIS A 7 9.75 6.73 -11.42
CA HIS A 7 9.34 5.39 -11.83
C HIS A 7 10.34 4.72 -12.80
N TRP A 8 10.93 5.47 -13.73
CA TRP A 8 11.99 4.94 -14.60
C TRP A 8 13.25 4.58 -13.83
N LYS A 9 13.63 5.38 -12.82
CA LYS A 9 14.77 5.07 -11.96
C LYS A 9 14.54 3.80 -11.15
N ILE A 10 13.30 3.59 -10.66
CA ILE A 10 12.91 2.37 -9.94
C ILE A 10 12.98 1.15 -10.89
N LEU A 11 12.43 1.25 -12.10
CA LEU A 11 12.47 0.16 -13.08
C LEU A 11 13.92 -0.20 -13.46
N ILE A 12 14.78 0.80 -13.64
CA ILE A 12 16.23 0.56 -13.88
C ILE A 12 16.86 -0.11 -12.65
N GLY A 13 16.55 0.38 -11.43
CA GLY A 13 17.02 -0.24 -10.20
C GLY A 13 16.59 -1.70 -10.08
N MET A 14 15.34 -2.02 -10.43
CA MET A 14 14.81 -3.39 -10.49
C MET A 14 15.63 -4.26 -11.47
N ALA A 15 15.77 -3.81 -12.71
CA ALA A 15 16.51 -4.56 -13.74
C ALA A 15 17.97 -4.80 -13.35
N LEU A 16 18.63 -3.77 -12.80
CA LEU A 16 20.01 -3.89 -12.32
C LEU A 16 20.10 -4.80 -11.09
N GLY A 17 19.13 -4.77 -10.18
CA GLY A 17 19.07 -5.64 -9.00
C GLY A 17 18.95 -7.10 -9.40
N VAL A 18 18.05 -7.41 -10.33
CA VAL A 18 17.91 -8.76 -10.89
C VAL A 18 19.22 -9.20 -11.58
N GLY A 19 19.78 -8.38 -12.48
CA GLY A 19 21.01 -8.71 -13.17
C GLY A 19 22.19 -8.92 -12.22
N PHE A 20 22.37 -8.05 -11.25
CA PHE A 20 23.41 -8.17 -10.23
C PHE A 20 23.21 -9.42 -9.35
N GLY A 21 21.97 -9.68 -8.91
CA GLY A 21 21.64 -10.89 -8.15
C GLY A 21 21.95 -12.18 -8.92
N LEU A 22 21.61 -12.25 -10.22
CA LEU A 22 21.91 -13.39 -11.07
C LEU A 22 23.44 -13.60 -11.25
N ILE A 23 24.20 -12.52 -11.37
CA ILE A 23 25.68 -12.59 -11.44
C ILE A 23 26.22 -13.14 -10.11
N MET A 24 25.82 -12.55 -9.00
CA MET A 24 26.31 -12.93 -7.67
C MET A 24 25.87 -14.33 -7.26
N ALA A 25 24.74 -14.83 -7.73
CA ALA A 25 24.28 -16.20 -7.48
C ALA A 25 25.23 -17.27 -8.04
N ASN A 26 26.09 -16.92 -9.02
CA ASN A 26 27.09 -17.85 -9.57
C ASN A 26 28.42 -17.89 -8.78
N PHE A 27 28.59 -17.03 -7.78
CA PHE A 27 29.80 -16.99 -6.94
C PHE A 27 29.54 -17.55 -5.56
N GLU A 28 30.41 -18.39 -5.01
CA GLU A 28 30.28 -18.95 -3.67
C GLU A 28 30.17 -17.88 -2.59
N PHE A 29 30.92 -16.78 -2.70
CA PHE A 29 30.87 -15.65 -1.77
C PHE A 29 29.66 -14.73 -1.99
N GLY A 30 28.96 -14.85 -3.12
CA GLY A 30 27.95 -13.90 -3.56
C GLY A 30 26.76 -13.80 -2.59
N LYS A 31 26.33 -14.94 -2.02
CA LYS A 31 25.25 -14.97 -1.04
C LYS A 31 25.63 -14.22 0.25
N GLY A 32 26.82 -14.47 0.78
CA GLY A 32 27.33 -13.75 1.96
C GLY A 32 27.48 -12.25 1.70
N PHE A 33 28.11 -11.89 0.56
CA PHE A 33 28.28 -10.49 0.20
C PHE A 33 26.94 -9.73 0.09
N ILE A 34 25.96 -10.32 -0.58
CA ILE A 34 24.64 -9.68 -0.71
C ILE A 34 23.93 -9.58 0.64
N SER A 35 23.98 -10.63 1.46
CA SER A 35 23.36 -10.62 2.78
C SER A 35 23.93 -9.54 3.69
N ASP A 36 25.26 -9.38 3.69
CA ASP A 36 25.94 -8.49 4.64
C ASP A 36 26.00 -7.03 4.17
N TRP A 37 26.13 -6.81 2.85
CA TRP A 37 26.41 -5.48 2.31
C TRP A 37 25.27 -4.88 1.48
N ILE A 38 24.43 -5.68 0.87
CA ILE A 38 23.36 -5.18 -0.03
C ILE A 38 22.00 -5.23 0.65
N LYS A 39 21.64 -6.37 1.25
CA LYS A 39 20.35 -6.56 1.94
C LYS A 39 20.04 -5.47 2.97
N PRO A 40 20.99 -4.94 3.77
CA PRO A 40 20.72 -3.86 4.71
C PRO A 40 20.11 -2.63 4.07
N PHE A 41 20.50 -2.24 2.86
CA PHE A 41 19.91 -1.08 2.17
C PHE A 41 18.44 -1.31 1.81
N GLY A 42 18.09 -2.53 1.39
CA GLY A 42 16.69 -2.92 1.18
C GLY A 42 15.87 -2.87 2.48
N THR A 43 16.44 -3.39 3.56
CA THR A 43 15.80 -3.38 4.88
C THR A 43 15.61 -1.96 5.41
N ILE A 44 16.61 -1.09 5.27
CA ILE A 44 16.52 0.33 5.65
C ILE A 44 15.41 1.02 4.85
N PHE A 45 15.30 0.76 3.56
CA PHE A 45 14.25 1.33 2.73
C PHE A 45 12.84 0.89 3.20
N ILE A 46 12.62 -0.41 3.43
CA ILE A 46 11.34 -0.93 3.95
C ILE A 46 11.02 -0.34 5.34
N ASN A 47 12.01 -0.26 6.23
CA ASN A 47 11.83 0.32 7.56
C ASN A 47 11.50 1.82 7.48
N SER A 48 12.11 2.55 6.54
CA SER A 48 11.78 3.97 6.31
C SER A 48 10.34 4.16 5.82
N LEU A 49 9.81 3.26 4.98
CA LEU A 49 8.40 3.28 4.59
C LEU A 49 7.46 2.95 5.76
N LYS A 50 7.85 1.98 6.61
CA LYS A 50 7.08 1.64 7.81
C LYS A 50 7.07 2.77 8.84
N LEU A 51 8.20 3.47 9.00
CA LEU A 51 8.36 4.59 9.93
C LEU A 51 7.35 5.70 9.68
N ILE A 52 7.06 6.01 8.41
CA ILE A 52 6.21 7.14 8.04
C ILE A 52 4.71 6.82 8.08
N ALA A 53 4.33 5.54 8.16
CA ALA A 53 2.93 5.13 8.00
C ALA A 53 2.02 5.76 9.07
N ILE A 54 2.37 5.67 10.35
CA ILE A 54 1.56 6.20 11.45
C ILE A 54 1.52 7.73 11.46
N PRO A 55 2.65 8.46 11.35
CA PRO A 55 2.62 9.91 11.19
C PRO A 55 1.79 10.41 10.01
N LEU A 56 1.84 9.71 8.87
CA LEU A 56 1.05 10.04 7.69
C LEU A 56 -0.46 9.88 7.95
N ILE A 57 -0.85 8.76 8.57
CA ILE A 57 -2.26 8.50 8.92
C ILE A 57 -2.78 9.62 9.83
N LEU A 58 -2.07 9.93 10.91
CA LEU A 58 -2.45 11.00 11.84
C LEU A 58 -2.58 12.35 11.12
N ALA A 59 -1.54 12.75 10.39
CA ALA A 59 -1.51 14.04 9.72
C ALA A 59 -2.62 14.18 8.67
N SER A 60 -2.70 13.21 7.74
CA SER A 60 -3.61 13.30 6.59
C SER A 60 -5.08 13.14 6.97
N LEU A 61 -5.41 12.21 7.89
CA LEU A 61 -6.80 12.01 8.30
C LEU A 61 -7.32 13.16 9.16
N ILE A 62 -6.55 13.62 10.14
CA ILE A 62 -6.96 14.75 10.97
C ILE A 62 -7.15 16.00 10.11
N LYS A 63 -6.20 16.31 9.20
CA LYS A 63 -6.31 17.39 8.24
C LYS A 63 -7.57 17.22 7.39
N GLY A 64 -7.71 16.09 6.70
CA GLY A 64 -8.81 15.83 5.77
C GLY A 64 -10.20 15.95 6.42
N ILE A 65 -10.34 15.46 7.66
CA ILE A 65 -11.61 15.55 8.40
C ILE A 65 -11.86 16.97 8.90
N SER A 66 -10.85 17.64 9.45
CA SER A 66 -10.99 18.99 9.98
C SER A 66 -11.27 20.06 8.91
N ASP A 67 -11.00 19.77 7.63
CA ASP A 67 -11.32 20.62 6.49
C ASP A 67 -12.81 20.58 6.12
N LEU A 68 -13.57 19.61 6.62
CA LEU A 68 -14.99 19.50 6.38
C LEU A 68 -15.75 20.55 7.21
N LYS A 69 -16.54 21.37 6.52
CA LYS A 69 -17.30 22.47 7.17
C LYS A 69 -18.63 22.01 7.80
N ASP A 70 -19.07 20.78 7.56
CA ASP A 70 -20.38 20.30 7.96
C ASP A 70 -20.40 18.81 8.23
N ILE A 71 -20.68 18.45 9.50
CA ILE A 71 -20.77 17.05 9.97
C ILE A 71 -21.95 16.32 9.33
N THR A 72 -23.03 17.03 9.00
CA THR A 72 -24.23 16.43 8.39
C THR A 72 -23.91 15.92 6.99
N LYS A 73 -23.10 16.69 6.23
CA LYS A 73 -22.57 16.25 4.93
C LYS A 73 -21.62 15.05 5.09
N LEU A 74 -20.75 15.06 6.11
CA LEU A 74 -19.86 13.96 6.43
C LEU A 74 -20.65 12.67 6.71
N SER A 75 -21.70 12.73 7.53
CA SER A 75 -22.52 11.57 7.88
C SER A 75 -23.20 10.94 6.66
N ARG A 76 -23.85 11.76 5.82
CA ARG A 76 -24.55 11.26 4.62
C ARG A 76 -23.61 10.79 3.51
N MET A 77 -22.57 11.56 3.22
CA MET A 77 -21.55 11.17 2.24
C MET A 77 -20.69 10.02 2.75
N GLY A 78 -20.34 10.03 4.04
CA GLY A 78 -19.54 8.98 4.67
C GLY A 78 -20.21 7.61 4.59
N GLY A 79 -21.51 7.53 4.92
CA GLY A 79 -22.26 6.27 4.83
C GLY A 79 -22.30 5.72 3.39
N ALA A 80 -22.59 6.57 2.41
CA ALA A 80 -22.59 6.18 1.00
C ALA A 80 -21.17 5.75 0.52
N THR A 81 -20.13 6.49 0.93
CA THR A 81 -18.74 6.17 0.60
C THR A 81 -18.34 4.82 1.19
N ILE A 82 -18.62 4.57 2.47
CA ILE A 82 -18.34 3.28 3.12
C ILE A 82 -19.06 2.14 2.39
N ALA A 83 -20.35 2.31 2.08
CA ALA A 83 -21.10 1.28 1.34
C ALA A 83 -20.49 0.99 -0.02
N ILE A 84 -20.13 2.02 -0.80
CA ILE A 84 -19.47 1.87 -2.11
C ILE A 84 -18.11 1.18 -1.93
N TYR A 85 -17.31 1.59 -0.94
CA TYR A 85 -16.02 0.95 -0.64
C TYR A 85 -16.18 -0.53 -0.31
N MET A 86 -17.13 -0.89 0.55
CA MET A 86 -17.37 -2.29 0.92
C MET A 86 -17.76 -3.13 -0.30
N ILE A 87 -18.70 -2.63 -1.12
CA ILE A 87 -19.14 -3.32 -2.34
C ILE A 87 -17.98 -3.46 -3.34
N THR A 88 -17.27 -2.37 -3.62
CA THR A 88 -16.16 -2.40 -4.60
C THR A 88 -14.99 -3.25 -4.11
N THR A 89 -14.70 -3.27 -2.81
CA THR A 89 -13.68 -4.14 -2.21
C THR A 89 -14.07 -5.61 -2.35
N LEU A 90 -15.32 -5.96 -2.07
CA LEU A 90 -15.82 -7.33 -2.20
C LEU A 90 -15.74 -7.81 -3.65
N ILE A 91 -16.10 -6.96 -4.61
CA ILE A 91 -15.97 -7.23 -6.03
C ILE A 91 -14.49 -7.38 -6.43
N ALA A 92 -13.62 -6.48 -5.98
CA ALA A 92 -12.20 -6.51 -6.30
C ALA A 92 -11.52 -7.78 -5.78
N VAL A 93 -11.81 -8.17 -4.53
CA VAL A 93 -11.31 -9.42 -3.94
C VAL A 93 -11.83 -10.63 -4.70
N SER A 94 -13.12 -10.64 -5.08
CA SER A 94 -13.71 -11.73 -5.87
C SER A 94 -13.03 -11.87 -7.24
N ILE A 95 -12.82 -10.77 -7.95
CA ILE A 95 -12.08 -10.75 -9.23
C ILE A 95 -10.66 -11.28 -9.02
N GLY A 96 -9.94 -10.79 -8.02
CA GLY A 96 -8.57 -11.25 -7.71
C GLY A 96 -8.51 -12.75 -7.46
N LEU A 97 -9.44 -13.28 -6.63
CA LEU A 97 -9.55 -14.72 -6.35
C LEU A 97 -9.87 -15.53 -7.59
N ILE A 98 -10.80 -15.08 -8.43
CA ILE A 98 -11.15 -15.78 -9.68
C ILE A 98 -9.93 -15.82 -10.61
N VAL A 99 -9.30 -14.67 -10.86
CA VAL A 99 -8.15 -14.57 -11.78
C VAL A 99 -6.98 -15.42 -11.31
N VAL A 100 -6.63 -15.37 -10.01
CA VAL A 100 -5.52 -16.17 -9.47
C VAL A 100 -5.81 -17.66 -9.48
N ASN A 101 -7.07 -18.07 -9.23
CA ASN A 101 -7.46 -19.48 -9.26
C ASN A 101 -7.56 -20.05 -10.69
N VAL A 102 -7.81 -19.20 -11.70
CA VAL A 102 -7.80 -19.61 -13.11
C VAL A 102 -6.36 -19.75 -13.61
N ILE A 103 -5.50 -18.75 -13.35
CA ILE A 103 -4.14 -18.71 -13.87
C ILE A 103 -3.20 -19.61 -13.07
N LYS A 104 -3.42 -19.75 -11.76
CA LYS A 104 -2.62 -20.56 -10.81
C LYS A 104 -1.11 -20.32 -10.95
N PRO A 105 -0.63 -19.09 -10.75
CA PRO A 105 0.78 -18.76 -10.96
C PRO A 105 1.75 -19.58 -10.10
N GLY A 106 1.30 -20.05 -8.92
CA GLY A 106 2.09 -20.90 -8.03
C GLY A 106 2.33 -22.33 -8.54
N ASN A 107 1.59 -22.81 -9.54
CA ASN A 107 1.78 -24.17 -10.09
C ASN A 107 3.05 -24.28 -10.97
N SER A 108 3.68 -23.17 -11.32
CA SER A 108 4.95 -23.18 -12.07
C SER A 108 6.19 -23.34 -11.18
N ILE A 109 6.02 -23.46 -9.86
CA ILE A 109 7.11 -23.72 -8.91
C ILE A 109 7.29 -25.25 -8.79
N SER A 110 8.53 -25.74 -8.88
CA SER A 110 8.84 -27.16 -8.62
C SER A 110 8.53 -27.53 -7.16
N ASP A 111 8.14 -28.78 -6.92
CA ASP A 111 7.84 -29.27 -5.57
C ASP A 111 9.01 -29.10 -4.61
N GLU A 112 10.23 -29.25 -5.11
CA GLU A 112 11.47 -29.05 -4.35
C GLU A 112 11.62 -27.59 -3.88
N THR A 113 11.45 -26.63 -4.78
CA THR A 113 11.48 -25.19 -4.44
C THR A 113 10.34 -24.82 -3.48
N ARG A 114 9.18 -25.45 -3.66
CA ARG A 114 8.03 -25.25 -2.78
C ARG A 114 8.31 -25.67 -1.35
N ILE A 115 8.93 -26.84 -1.17
CA ILE A 115 9.30 -27.37 0.16
C ILE A 115 10.34 -26.46 0.81
N GLU A 116 11.37 -26.02 0.06
CA GLU A 116 12.37 -25.08 0.58
C GLU A 116 11.76 -23.75 1.04
N LEU A 117 10.82 -23.20 0.26
CA LEU A 117 10.13 -21.96 0.63
C LEU A 117 9.24 -22.14 1.86
N ILE A 118 8.53 -23.26 1.95
CA ILE A 118 7.73 -23.59 3.14
C ILE A 118 8.63 -23.63 4.37
N ASN A 119 9.72 -24.38 4.32
CA ASN A 119 10.66 -24.50 5.44
C ASN A 119 11.33 -23.16 5.81
N ALA A 120 11.67 -22.34 4.81
CA ALA A 120 12.30 -21.04 5.03
C ALA A 120 11.36 -20.00 5.69
N TYR A 121 10.06 -20.09 5.43
CA TYR A 121 9.05 -19.14 5.91
C TYR A 121 8.02 -19.74 6.86
N GLU A 122 8.27 -20.97 7.38
CA GLU A 122 7.35 -21.71 8.26
C GLU A 122 7.00 -20.89 9.51
N SER A 123 8.00 -20.29 10.16
CA SER A 123 7.79 -19.48 11.37
C SER A 123 6.92 -18.25 11.12
N ASP A 124 7.09 -17.58 9.98
CA ASP A 124 6.27 -16.42 9.60
C ASP A 124 4.84 -16.83 9.21
N ALA A 125 4.71 -17.99 8.55
CA ALA A 125 3.42 -18.55 8.17
C ALA A 125 2.63 -19.00 9.41
N ASP A 126 3.28 -19.64 10.37
CA ASP A 126 2.64 -20.10 11.61
C ASP A 126 2.20 -18.93 12.50
N GLN A 127 2.99 -17.86 12.59
CA GLN A 127 2.55 -16.64 13.27
C GLN A 127 1.29 -16.04 12.63
N LYS A 128 1.23 -16.00 11.29
CA LYS A 128 0.04 -15.49 10.58
C LYS A 128 -1.16 -16.43 10.73
N ARG A 129 -0.94 -17.75 10.76
CA ARG A 129 -1.99 -18.73 11.01
C ARG A 129 -2.56 -18.59 12.43
N ALA A 130 -1.70 -18.44 13.44
CA ALA A 130 -2.12 -18.23 14.81
C ALA A 130 -2.99 -16.97 14.95
N VAL A 131 -2.59 -15.85 14.34
CA VAL A 131 -3.39 -14.61 14.31
C VAL A 131 -4.73 -14.82 13.58
N ALA A 132 -4.75 -15.59 12.50
CA ALA A 132 -5.99 -15.87 11.76
C ALA A 132 -6.93 -16.80 12.55
N GLU A 133 -6.39 -17.78 13.28
CA GLU A 133 -7.16 -18.66 14.16
C GLU A 133 -7.72 -17.89 15.37
N ASP A 134 -6.95 -17.01 15.99
CA ASP A 134 -7.41 -16.15 17.06
C ASP A 134 -8.55 -15.25 16.57
N THR A 135 -8.42 -14.69 15.36
CA THR A 135 -9.48 -13.88 14.74
C THR A 135 -10.74 -14.69 14.43
N LYS A 136 -10.58 -15.96 14.01
CA LYS A 136 -11.71 -16.85 13.72
C LYS A 136 -12.45 -17.29 14.99
N ASN A 137 -11.74 -17.44 16.09
CA ASN A 137 -12.29 -17.85 17.40
C ASN A 137 -12.80 -16.65 18.20
N SER A 138 -12.52 -15.42 17.78
CA SER A 138 -13.04 -14.20 18.40
C SER A 138 -14.51 -14.00 18.07
N GLY A 139 -15.26 -13.41 19.00
CA GLY A 139 -16.68 -13.12 18.81
C GLY A 139 -16.95 -12.15 17.66
N PRO A 140 -18.18 -12.11 17.10
CA PRO A 140 -18.50 -11.29 15.92
C PRO A 140 -18.31 -9.78 16.16
N LEU A 141 -18.30 -9.31 17.39
CA LEU A 141 -18.06 -7.91 17.75
C LEU A 141 -16.59 -7.63 18.14
N GLN A 142 -15.73 -8.65 18.21
CA GLN A 142 -14.35 -8.46 18.64
C GLN A 142 -13.60 -7.48 17.72
N THR A 143 -13.82 -7.55 16.41
CA THR A 143 -13.24 -6.62 15.46
C THR A 143 -13.62 -5.15 15.75
N LEU A 144 -14.84 -4.89 16.22
CA LEU A 144 -15.26 -3.55 16.63
C LEU A 144 -14.59 -3.11 17.93
N ILE A 145 -14.38 -4.03 18.86
CA ILE A 145 -13.68 -3.75 20.12
C ILE A 145 -12.21 -3.43 19.82
N ASP A 146 -11.59 -4.21 18.95
CA ASP A 146 -10.16 -4.07 18.59
C ASP A 146 -9.84 -2.79 17.83
N VAL A 147 -10.84 -2.15 17.21
CA VAL A 147 -10.67 -0.84 16.54
C VAL A 147 -10.47 0.29 17.54
N VAL A 148 -11.01 0.16 18.77
CA VAL A 148 -10.94 1.22 19.77
C VAL A 148 -9.69 1.04 20.64
N PRO A 149 -8.67 1.94 20.54
CA PRO A 149 -7.45 1.80 21.33
C PRO A 149 -7.71 2.07 22.81
N SER A 150 -7.17 1.22 23.68
CA SER A 150 -7.11 1.51 25.12
C SER A 150 -6.08 2.61 25.44
N ASN A 151 -5.05 2.75 24.59
CA ASN A 151 -4.03 3.77 24.69
C ASN A 151 -3.48 4.11 23.29
N ILE A 152 -3.66 5.38 22.88
CA ILE A 152 -3.23 5.82 21.54
C ILE A 152 -1.71 5.79 21.35
N VAL A 153 -0.93 6.04 22.39
CA VAL A 153 0.55 6.03 22.31
C VAL A 153 1.03 4.60 22.08
N SER A 154 0.46 3.64 22.79
CA SER A 154 0.74 2.21 22.56
C SER A 154 0.28 1.76 21.18
N ALA A 155 -0.89 2.18 20.72
CA ALA A 155 -1.36 1.87 19.36
C ALA A 155 -0.43 2.43 18.28
N ALA A 156 0.08 3.65 18.47
CA ALA A 156 1.00 4.30 17.55
C ALA A 156 2.44 3.74 17.60
N SER A 157 2.78 2.88 18.55
CA SER A 157 4.10 2.26 18.63
C SER A 157 4.23 0.99 17.77
N ASP A 158 3.13 0.43 17.27
CA ASP A 158 3.14 -0.77 16.43
C ASP A 158 2.28 -0.58 15.18
N ASN A 159 2.90 -0.73 14.01
CA ASN A 159 2.21 -0.65 12.72
C ASN A 159 1.10 -1.71 12.53
N LYS A 160 1.03 -2.74 13.37
CA LYS A 160 -0.09 -3.70 13.37
C LYS A 160 -1.40 -3.06 13.84
N ASN A 161 -1.33 -2.01 14.64
CA ASN A 161 -2.46 -1.32 15.24
C ASN A 161 -2.94 -0.09 14.42
N MET A 162 -2.66 -0.04 13.11
CA MET A 162 -3.04 1.10 12.25
C MET A 162 -4.52 1.45 12.31
N LEU A 163 -5.43 0.45 12.41
CA LEU A 163 -6.87 0.69 12.52
C LEU A 163 -7.24 1.49 13.78
N GLN A 164 -6.55 1.23 14.89
CA GLN A 164 -6.73 1.99 16.13
C GLN A 164 -6.29 3.44 15.99
N VAL A 165 -5.17 3.66 15.27
CA VAL A 165 -4.68 5.01 14.97
C VAL A 165 -5.63 5.75 14.02
N ILE A 166 -6.18 5.06 13.02
CA ILE A 166 -7.22 5.60 12.12
C ILE A 166 -8.46 6.02 12.92
N PHE A 167 -8.96 5.14 13.80
CA PHE A 167 -10.13 5.44 14.65
C PHE A 167 -9.90 6.69 15.50
N PHE A 168 -8.76 6.77 16.17
CA PHE A 168 -8.42 7.96 16.96
C PHE A 168 -8.33 9.22 16.09
N SER A 169 -7.70 9.14 14.91
CA SER A 169 -7.55 10.28 14.00
C SER A 169 -8.91 10.80 13.52
N ILE A 170 -9.85 9.89 13.24
CA ILE A 170 -11.23 10.25 12.86
C ILE A 170 -11.93 10.93 14.03
N LEU A 171 -11.86 10.36 15.22
CA LEU A 171 -12.49 10.91 16.41
C LEU A 171 -11.92 12.29 16.76
N PHE A 172 -10.60 12.45 16.65
CA PHE A 172 -9.91 13.72 16.88
C PHE A 172 -10.32 14.78 15.85
N GLY A 173 -10.36 14.44 14.56
CA GLY A 173 -10.82 15.33 13.49
C GLY A 173 -12.29 15.78 13.68
N ILE A 174 -13.18 14.86 14.06
CA ILE A 174 -14.56 15.18 14.38
C ILE A 174 -14.63 16.14 15.60
N ALA A 175 -13.90 15.86 16.65
CA ALA A 175 -13.84 16.72 17.82
C ALA A 175 -13.37 18.14 17.47
N MET A 176 -12.40 18.28 16.56
CA MET A 176 -11.95 19.59 16.06
C MET A 176 -13.05 20.40 15.35
N ILE A 177 -13.96 19.72 14.63
CA ILE A 177 -15.08 20.38 13.96
C ILE A 177 -16.14 20.84 14.99
N LEU A 178 -16.29 20.10 16.09
CA LEU A 178 -17.30 20.36 17.14
C LEU A 178 -16.93 21.53 18.06
N ILE A 179 -15.66 21.87 18.19
CA ILE A 179 -15.24 23.02 19.01
C ILE A 179 -15.27 24.32 18.19
N PRO A 180 -15.40 25.49 18.84
CA PRO A 180 -15.39 26.80 18.14
C PRO A 180 -14.15 26.98 17.27
N GLU A 181 -14.32 27.46 16.06
CA GLU A 181 -13.25 27.63 15.03
C GLU A 181 -12.04 28.39 15.58
N LYS A 182 -12.26 29.42 16.39
CA LYS A 182 -11.17 30.20 17.03
C LYS A 182 -10.24 29.31 17.87
N LYS A 183 -10.76 28.25 18.49
CA LYS A 183 -9.98 27.31 19.32
C LYS A 183 -9.38 26.16 18.50
N SER A 184 -10.07 25.70 17.45
CA SER A 184 -9.57 24.61 16.60
C SER A 184 -8.51 25.07 15.59
N ARG A 185 -8.54 26.34 15.17
CA ARG A 185 -7.67 26.89 14.13
C ARG A 185 -6.17 26.66 14.37
N PRO A 186 -5.60 26.90 15.55
CA PRO A 186 -4.17 26.67 15.77
C PRO A 186 -3.79 25.19 15.60
N ILE A 187 -4.67 24.26 16.01
CA ILE A 187 -4.45 22.82 15.88
C ILE A 187 -4.57 22.42 14.42
N LYS A 188 -5.54 23.00 13.69
CA LYS A 188 -5.71 22.78 12.26
C LYS A 188 -4.48 23.24 11.49
N ASP A 189 -4.01 24.45 11.71
CA ASP A 189 -2.80 25.00 11.08
C ASP A 189 -1.55 24.13 11.38
N PHE A 190 -1.49 23.58 12.60
CA PHE A 190 -0.44 22.62 12.98
C PHE A 190 -0.51 21.33 12.13
N PHE A 191 -1.68 20.69 12.02
CA PHE A 191 -1.81 19.45 11.26
C PHE A 191 -1.66 19.68 9.75
N ASP A 192 -2.04 20.84 9.22
CA ASP A 192 -1.77 21.22 7.85
C ASP A 192 -0.27 21.27 7.56
N SER A 193 0.47 22.01 8.39
CA SER A 193 1.93 22.11 8.28
C SER A 193 2.61 20.75 8.53
N PHE A 194 2.13 19.99 9.52
CA PHE A 194 2.66 18.67 9.84
C PHE A 194 2.47 17.69 8.67
N ASN A 195 1.30 17.70 8.02
CA ASN A 195 1.05 16.90 6.83
C ASN A 195 2.04 17.24 5.69
N ASP A 196 2.29 18.51 5.45
CA ASP A 196 3.24 18.94 4.41
C ASP A 196 4.68 18.48 4.72
N VAL A 197 5.09 18.52 5.99
CA VAL A 197 6.38 17.98 6.43
C VAL A 197 6.44 16.47 6.21
N ILE A 198 5.39 15.74 6.57
CA ILE A 198 5.33 14.27 6.38
C ILE A 198 5.40 13.92 4.88
N LEU A 199 4.66 14.61 4.03
CA LEU A 199 4.74 14.41 2.58
C LEU A 199 6.16 14.68 2.06
N LYS A 200 6.85 15.69 2.61
CA LYS A 200 8.23 15.98 2.22
C LYS A 200 9.22 14.90 2.69
N ILE A 201 9.00 14.31 3.84
CA ILE A 201 9.79 13.16 4.30
C ILE A 201 9.58 11.95 3.37
N ILE A 202 8.34 11.72 2.91
CA ILE A 202 8.05 10.67 1.92
C ILE A 202 8.85 10.93 0.63
N ASP A 203 8.85 12.16 0.12
CA ASP A 203 9.64 12.51 -1.05
C ASP A 203 11.14 12.18 -0.88
N LEU A 204 11.69 12.49 0.31
CA LEU A 204 13.09 12.17 0.63
C LEU A 204 13.35 10.66 0.67
N ILE A 205 12.46 9.89 1.30
CA ILE A 205 12.55 8.42 1.31
C ILE A 205 12.46 7.85 -0.11
N MET A 206 11.57 8.40 -0.93
CA MET A 206 11.37 7.94 -2.32
C MET A 206 12.58 8.23 -3.23
N LEU A 207 13.45 9.18 -2.89
CA LEU A 207 14.73 9.34 -3.60
C LEU A 207 15.63 8.10 -3.44
N PHE A 208 15.50 7.37 -2.33
CA PHE A 208 16.22 6.13 -2.06
C PHE A 208 15.55 4.89 -2.69
N ALA A 209 14.31 5.00 -3.17
CA ALA A 209 13.56 3.85 -3.70
C ALA A 209 14.30 3.06 -4.78
N PRO A 210 14.98 3.66 -5.79
CA PRO A 210 15.72 2.89 -6.79
C PRO A 210 16.82 2.01 -6.18
N TYR A 211 17.51 2.50 -5.16
CA TYR A 211 18.59 1.75 -4.47
C TYR A 211 18.01 0.68 -3.54
N GLY A 212 16.95 1.01 -2.80
CA GLY A 212 16.26 0.05 -1.94
C GLY A 212 15.68 -1.10 -2.74
N VAL A 213 15.02 -0.81 -3.87
CA VAL A 213 14.43 -1.83 -4.75
C VAL A 213 15.51 -2.67 -5.43
N PHE A 214 16.61 -2.05 -5.88
CA PHE A 214 17.79 -2.77 -6.36
C PHE A 214 18.26 -3.80 -5.31
N ALA A 215 18.46 -3.36 -4.06
CA ALA A 215 18.94 -4.21 -2.99
C ALA A 215 17.98 -5.37 -2.66
N LEU A 216 16.67 -5.08 -2.60
CA LEU A 216 15.64 -6.08 -2.33
C LEU A 216 15.61 -7.16 -3.42
N LEU A 217 15.68 -6.77 -4.70
CA LEU A 217 15.64 -7.74 -5.79
C LEU A 217 16.95 -8.52 -5.91
N ALA A 218 18.10 -7.87 -5.73
CA ALA A 218 19.37 -8.58 -5.69
C ALA A 218 19.40 -9.64 -4.58
N THR A 219 18.88 -9.31 -3.39
CA THR A 219 18.74 -10.25 -2.27
C THR A 219 17.80 -11.40 -2.61
N LEU A 220 16.62 -11.08 -3.13
CA LEU A 220 15.62 -12.09 -3.50
C LEU A 220 16.19 -13.13 -4.49
N ILE A 221 16.90 -12.65 -5.52
CA ILE A 221 17.50 -13.51 -6.55
C ILE A 221 18.57 -14.44 -6.00
N VAL A 222 19.41 -13.95 -5.08
CA VAL A 222 20.51 -14.75 -4.52
C VAL A 222 20.03 -15.71 -3.42
N GLU A 223 19.03 -15.32 -2.65
CA GLU A 223 18.42 -16.19 -1.64
C GLU A 223 17.59 -17.32 -2.28
N ALA A 224 17.02 -17.08 -3.47
CA ALA A 224 16.22 -18.06 -4.19
C ALA A 224 16.60 -18.12 -5.70
N PRO A 225 17.79 -18.64 -6.06
CA PRO A 225 18.35 -18.55 -7.41
C PRO A 225 17.72 -19.55 -8.40
N LYS A 226 16.45 -19.92 -8.21
CA LYS A 226 15.75 -20.87 -9.08
C LYS A 226 14.90 -20.14 -10.13
N TRP A 227 15.13 -20.46 -11.40
CA TRP A 227 14.40 -19.88 -12.53
C TRP A 227 12.88 -20.08 -12.42
N ASP A 228 12.45 -21.18 -11.80
CA ASP A 228 11.03 -21.48 -11.56
C ASP A 228 10.36 -20.43 -10.67
N LEU A 229 11.08 -19.93 -9.66
CA LEU A 229 10.58 -18.87 -8.80
C LEU A 229 10.41 -17.56 -9.56
N LEU A 230 11.41 -17.17 -10.37
CA LEU A 230 11.34 -15.96 -11.18
C LEU A 230 10.20 -16.02 -12.20
N LYS A 231 10.01 -17.17 -12.85
CA LYS A 231 8.91 -17.41 -13.77
C LYS A 231 7.56 -17.28 -13.06
N SER A 232 7.44 -17.85 -11.86
CA SER A 232 6.21 -17.78 -11.07
C SER A 232 5.92 -16.36 -10.57
N LEU A 233 6.95 -15.60 -10.17
CA LEU A 233 6.81 -14.19 -9.80
C LEU A 233 6.39 -13.32 -10.98
N LEU A 234 6.96 -13.57 -12.17
CA LEU A 234 6.54 -12.87 -13.39
C LEU A 234 5.08 -13.18 -13.72
N LEU A 235 4.71 -14.46 -13.68
CA LEU A 235 3.32 -14.89 -13.95
C LEU A 235 2.36 -14.31 -12.91
N TYR A 236 2.76 -14.27 -11.62
CA TYR A 236 2.00 -13.60 -10.57
C TYR A 236 1.81 -12.10 -10.86
N SER A 237 2.88 -11.42 -11.27
CA SER A 237 2.81 -9.99 -11.60
C SER A 237 1.88 -9.73 -12.79
N LEU A 238 1.93 -10.56 -13.82
CA LEU A 238 1.01 -10.49 -14.97
C LEU A 238 -0.43 -10.78 -14.56
N THR A 239 -0.63 -11.75 -13.66
CA THR A 239 -1.96 -12.09 -13.09
C THR A 239 -2.53 -10.89 -12.33
N LEU A 240 -1.72 -10.20 -11.53
CA LEU A 240 -2.11 -8.99 -10.82
C LEU A 240 -2.50 -7.87 -11.78
N VAL A 241 -1.66 -7.59 -12.80
CA VAL A 241 -1.95 -6.57 -13.82
C VAL A 241 -3.24 -6.87 -14.57
N LEU A 242 -3.49 -8.14 -14.91
CA LEU A 242 -4.73 -8.57 -15.55
C LEU A 242 -5.94 -8.32 -14.64
N GLY A 243 -5.85 -8.69 -13.36
CA GLY A 243 -6.90 -8.44 -12.37
C GLY A 243 -7.23 -6.94 -12.24
N LEU A 244 -6.21 -6.09 -12.17
CA LEU A 244 -6.38 -4.64 -12.15
C LEU A 244 -6.99 -4.09 -13.44
N ALA A 245 -6.60 -4.61 -14.60
CA ALA A 245 -7.20 -4.23 -15.89
C ALA A 245 -8.70 -4.58 -15.95
N ILE A 246 -9.08 -5.78 -15.51
CA ILE A 246 -10.49 -6.20 -15.41
C ILE A 246 -11.25 -5.26 -14.46
N LEU A 247 -10.67 -4.90 -13.33
CA LEU A 247 -11.28 -3.97 -12.37
C LEU A 247 -11.51 -2.58 -12.96
N ILE A 248 -10.54 -2.05 -13.73
CA ILE A 248 -10.70 -0.77 -14.44
C ILE A 248 -11.86 -0.84 -15.43
N VAL A 249 -11.93 -1.90 -16.23
CA VAL A 249 -13.05 -2.11 -17.19
C VAL A 249 -14.39 -2.16 -16.44
N LEU A 250 -14.44 -2.85 -15.31
CA LEU A 250 -15.64 -2.91 -14.46
C LEU A 250 -16.04 -1.52 -13.96
N TYR A 251 -15.11 -0.72 -13.44
CA TYR A 251 -15.41 0.63 -12.97
C TYR A 251 -15.93 1.52 -14.10
N ILE A 252 -15.35 1.42 -15.28
CA ILE A 252 -15.84 2.15 -16.47
C ILE A 252 -17.28 1.71 -16.81
N ALA A 253 -17.57 0.41 -16.76
CA ALA A 253 -18.91 -0.13 -16.99
C ALA A 253 -19.91 0.38 -15.94
N ILE A 254 -19.55 0.35 -14.65
CA ILE A 254 -20.37 0.88 -13.55
C ILE A 254 -20.70 2.36 -13.81
N VAL A 255 -19.69 3.19 -14.09
CA VAL A 255 -19.90 4.62 -14.35
C VAL A 255 -20.83 4.81 -15.56
N LYS A 256 -20.63 4.07 -16.64
CA LYS A 256 -21.51 4.13 -17.82
C LYS A 256 -22.96 3.78 -17.48
N ILE A 257 -23.19 2.71 -16.72
CA ILE A 257 -24.52 2.23 -16.34
C ILE A 257 -25.23 3.26 -15.43
N PHE A 258 -24.56 3.78 -14.43
CA PHE A 258 -25.17 4.67 -13.44
C PHE A 258 -25.28 6.13 -13.89
N THR A 259 -24.36 6.60 -14.75
CA THR A 259 -24.35 8.02 -15.17
C THR A 259 -24.77 8.25 -16.62
N GLY A 260 -24.84 7.18 -17.44
CA GLY A 260 -25.10 7.28 -18.87
C GLY A 260 -23.99 7.93 -19.70
N LYS A 261 -22.89 8.37 -19.06
CA LYS A 261 -21.78 9.06 -19.74
C LYS A 261 -20.88 8.07 -20.47
N SER A 262 -20.25 8.54 -21.54
CA SER A 262 -19.36 7.68 -22.34
C SER A 262 -18.09 7.30 -21.57
N PRO A 263 -17.53 6.10 -21.77
CA PRO A 263 -16.25 5.69 -21.20
C PRO A 263 -15.12 6.67 -21.47
N ASN A 264 -15.08 7.23 -22.67
CA ASN A 264 -14.06 8.20 -23.07
C ASN A 264 -14.15 9.53 -22.28
N PHE A 265 -15.38 9.97 -21.96
CA PHE A 265 -15.59 11.15 -21.11
C PHE A 265 -15.01 10.90 -19.71
N PHE A 266 -15.30 9.73 -19.12
CA PHE A 266 -14.80 9.37 -17.80
C PHE A 266 -13.26 9.25 -17.79
N LEU A 267 -12.69 8.49 -18.74
CA LEU A 267 -11.24 8.32 -18.83
C LEU A 267 -10.50 9.65 -19.04
N LYS A 268 -11.01 10.54 -19.88
CA LYS A 268 -10.41 11.86 -20.08
C LYS A 268 -10.48 12.72 -18.80
N GLY A 269 -11.57 12.61 -18.04
CA GLY A 269 -11.75 13.33 -16.78
C GLY A 269 -10.78 12.91 -15.69
N ILE A 270 -10.51 11.59 -15.56
CA ILE A 270 -9.62 11.06 -14.52
C ILE A 270 -8.14 11.01 -14.93
N LEU A 271 -7.83 11.16 -16.22
CA LEU A 271 -6.48 11.03 -16.75
C LEU A 271 -5.46 11.95 -16.05
N PRO A 272 -5.74 13.25 -15.78
CA PRO A 272 -4.80 14.10 -15.04
C PRO A 272 -4.47 13.55 -13.66
N ALA A 273 -5.47 13.09 -12.91
CA ALA A 273 -5.29 12.50 -11.59
C ALA A 273 -4.49 11.18 -11.67
N GLN A 274 -4.77 10.33 -12.67
CA GLN A 274 -4.01 9.09 -12.90
C GLN A 274 -2.54 9.37 -13.23
N LEU A 275 -2.25 10.37 -14.06
CA LEU A 275 -0.87 10.76 -14.39
C LEU A 275 -0.11 11.27 -13.16
N VAL A 276 -0.77 12.05 -12.31
CA VAL A 276 -0.18 12.50 -11.04
C VAL A 276 0.04 11.32 -10.11
N ALA A 277 -0.96 10.43 -9.92
CA ALA A 277 -0.82 9.23 -9.10
C ALA A 277 0.35 8.34 -9.54
N PHE A 278 0.45 8.10 -10.84
CA PHE A 278 1.50 7.27 -11.43
C PHE A 278 2.89 7.91 -11.28
N SER A 279 3.02 9.22 -11.56
CA SER A 279 4.30 9.92 -11.51
C SER A 279 4.82 10.09 -10.08
N THR A 280 3.93 10.29 -9.11
CA THR A 280 4.27 10.49 -7.70
C THR A 280 4.25 9.20 -6.90
N SER A 281 3.68 8.11 -7.46
CA SER A 281 3.39 6.87 -6.73
C SER A 281 2.57 7.10 -5.44
N SER A 282 1.73 8.15 -5.44
CA SER A 282 0.94 8.59 -4.29
C SER A 282 -0.47 8.98 -4.70
N SER A 283 -1.46 8.30 -4.14
CA SER A 283 -2.87 8.67 -4.30
C SER A 283 -3.24 9.95 -3.52
N ALA A 284 -2.55 10.24 -2.42
CA ALA A 284 -2.76 11.47 -1.66
C ALA A 284 -2.37 12.72 -2.46
N ALA A 285 -1.31 12.64 -3.27
CA ALA A 285 -0.88 13.75 -4.14
C ALA A 285 -1.89 14.07 -5.27
N THR A 286 -2.84 13.18 -5.55
CA THR A 286 -3.88 13.43 -6.57
C THR A 286 -5.08 14.21 -6.07
N LEU A 287 -5.21 14.36 -4.75
CA LEU A 287 -6.39 14.96 -4.13
C LEU A 287 -6.78 16.34 -4.75
N PRO A 288 -5.84 17.31 -4.90
CA PRO A 288 -6.17 18.60 -5.51
C PRO A 288 -6.71 18.45 -6.94
N VAL A 289 -6.08 17.57 -7.75
CA VAL A 289 -6.45 17.37 -9.16
C VAL A 289 -7.75 16.54 -9.30
N THR A 290 -8.12 15.78 -8.28
CA THR A 290 -9.35 14.98 -8.27
C THR A 290 -10.55 15.81 -7.85
N MET A 291 -10.31 16.91 -7.12
CA MET A 291 -11.37 17.82 -6.64
C MET A 291 -11.72 18.91 -7.65
N ASP A 292 -10.85 19.19 -8.62
CA ASP A 292 -11.11 20.07 -9.77
C ASP A 292 -11.96 19.34 -10.83
#